data_62ede45c9cb1a63a87c20dcf9ad2ee04
#
_entry.id   62ede45c9cb1a63a87c20dcf9ad2ee04
#
_cell.length_a   1.000
_cell.length_b   1.000
_cell.length_c   1.000
_cell.angle_alpha   90.00
_cell.angle_beta   90.00
_cell.angle_gamma   90.00
#
_symmetry.space_group_name_H-M   'P 1'
#
loop_
_entity.id
_entity.type
_entity.pdbx_description
1 polymer ?
#
loop_
_entity_poly.entity_id
_entity_poly.type
_entity_poly.pdbx_seq_one_letter_code
_entity_poly.pdbx_strand_id
1 'polypeptide(L)'
;WDLASVRRFRARLAASLRPSSRRFQPWEVLDLLREWLPANGILACDVGAHTHLIASQWDVRNGSLLVSNGWSSMGSGIPAAMAAKLVCPTREVACVVGDGGFLMQAGEMATAARLGSRVLFVILRDESLSLIHAKQRRRGYRITGVDLPARCPVPPPHYFGVPCVPARSAHDFRAALVRARRCRGPVVIEAIVDGSRYAELLYE
;
A
#
# COMPACT_ATOMS: atom_id res chain seq x y z
N TRP A 1 -7.94 32.31 -8.33
CA TRP A 1 -8.63 31.05 -8.53
C TRP A 1 -9.95 31.05 -7.76
N ASP A 2 -11.04 30.71 -8.45
CA ASP A 2 -12.33 30.54 -7.83
C ASP A 2 -12.39 29.19 -7.08
N LEU A 3 -12.78 29.21 -5.81
CA LEU A 3 -12.87 28.02 -4.96
C LEU A 3 -13.83 26.95 -5.52
N ALA A 4 -14.90 27.37 -6.18
CA ALA A 4 -15.83 26.41 -6.79
C ALA A 4 -15.19 25.66 -7.96
N SER A 5 -14.37 26.32 -8.76
CA SER A 5 -13.61 25.70 -9.85
C SER A 5 -12.57 24.71 -9.33
N VAL A 6 -11.85 25.06 -8.25
CA VAL A 6 -10.90 24.14 -7.59
C VAL A 6 -11.63 22.91 -7.04
N ARG A 7 -12.79 23.08 -6.39
CA ARG A 7 -13.59 21.97 -5.88
C ARG A 7 -14.07 21.05 -7.00
N ARG A 8 -14.58 21.62 -8.11
CA ARG A 8 -15.01 20.85 -9.29
C ARG A 8 -13.85 20.08 -9.91
N PHE A 9 -12.68 20.71 -10.04
CA PHE A 9 -11.49 20.02 -10.56
C PHE A 9 -11.07 18.85 -9.66
N ARG A 10 -10.99 19.07 -8.35
CA ARG A 10 -10.66 18.01 -7.38
C ARG A 10 -11.66 16.85 -7.43
N ALA A 11 -12.96 17.15 -7.55
CA ALA A 11 -13.97 16.10 -7.64
C ALA A 11 -13.82 15.27 -8.92
N ARG A 12 -13.58 15.93 -10.07
CA ARG A 12 -13.33 15.23 -11.34
C ARG A 12 -12.05 14.37 -11.28
N LEU A 13 -10.98 14.92 -10.73
CA LEU A 13 -9.72 14.17 -10.55
C LEU A 13 -9.95 12.96 -9.64
N ALA A 14 -10.61 13.14 -8.50
CA ALA A 14 -10.92 12.04 -7.59
C ALA A 14 -11.75 10.93 -8.26
N ALA A 15 -12.71 11.30 -9.10
CA ALA A 15 -13.51 10.35 -9.87
C ALA A 15 -12.69 9.61 -10.94
N SER A 16 -11.80 10.32 -11.66
CA SER A 16 -10.93 9.70 -12.68
C SER A 16 -9.92 8.70 -12.08
N LEU A 17 -9.52 8.92 -10.82
CA LEU A 17 -8.61 8.04 -10.09
C LEU A 17 -9.30 6.81 -9.47
N ARG A 18 -10.63 6.73 -9.56
CA ARG A 18 -11.46 5.63 -9.03
C ARG A 18 -12.42 5.08 -10.08
N PRO A 19 -11.88 4.57 -11.20
CA PRO A 19 -12.73 3.99 -12.22
C PRO A 19 -13.49 2.78 -11.68
N SER A 20 -14.74 2.60 -12.09
CA SER A 20 -15.57 1.48 -11.63
C SER A 20 -14.96 0.13 -11.99
N SER A 21 -14.94 -0.79 -11.06
CA SER A 21 -14.45 -2.16 -11.25
C SER A 21 -15.29 -3.15 -10.47
N ARG A 22 -15.38 -4.38 -10.99
CA ARG A 22 -15.98 -5.52 -10.26
C ARG A 22 -14.97 -6.26 -9.38
N ARG A 23 -13.66 -6.00 -9.58
CA ARG A 23 -12.57 -6.63 -8.84
C ARG A 23 -12.07 -5.67 -7.77
N PHE A 24 -11.54 -6.20 -6.69
CA PHE A 24 -10.95 -5.41 -5.61
C PHE A 24 -9.73 -4.63 -6.11
N GLN A 25 -9.74 -3.33 -5.89
CA GLN A 25 -8.80 -2.39 -6.50
C GLN A 25 -7.86 -1.76 -5.48
N PRO A 26 -6.64 -1.39 -5.89
CA PRO A 26 -5.68 -0.72 -5.01
C PRO A 26 -6.20 0.57 -4.38
N TRP A 27 -6.97 1.39 -5.11
CA TRP A 27 -7.55 2.63 -4.56
C TRP A 27 -8.62 2.36 -3.49
N GLU A 28 -9.36 1.26 -3.55
CA GLU A 28 -10.30 0.88 -2.49
C GLU A 28 -9.56 0.54 -1.20
N VAL A 29 -8.39 -0.13 -1.31
CA VAL A 29 -7.50 -0.39 -0.17
C VAL A 29 -7.05 0.91 0.47
N LEU A 30 -6.63 1.90 -0.35
CA LEU A 30 -6.15 3.19 0.13
C LEU A 30 -7.27 4.01 0.80
N ASP A 31 -8.47 4.02 0.23
CA ASP A 31 -9.63 4.72 0.80
C ASP A 31 -9.99 4.13 2.17
N LEU A 32 -10.08 2.80 2.27
CA LEU A 32 -10.36 2.10 3.52
C LEU A 32 -9.26 2.28 4.57
N LEU A 33 -8.00 2.27 4.13
CA LEU A 33 -6.87 2.53 5.00
C LEU A 33 -6.89 3.97 5.51
N ARG A 34 -7.29 4.95 4.66
CA ARG A 34 -7.42 6.36 5.08
C ARG A 34 -8.51 6.55 6.14
N GLU A 35 -9.63 5.84 6.00
CA GLU A 35 -10.70 5.82 7.01
C GLU A 35 -10.21 5.23 8.34
N TRP A 36 -9.40 4.20 8.26
CA TRP A 36 -8.85 3.50 9.43
C TRP A 36 -7.76 4.31 10.15
N LEU A 37 -6.83 4.93 9.41
CA LEU A 37 -5.70 5.65 10.00
C LEU A 37 -6.18 6.99 10.59
N PRO A 38 -5.89 7.29 11.87
CA PRO A 38 -6.25 8.57 12.48
C PRO A 38 -5.71 9.78 11.70
N ALA A 39 -6.31 10.95 11.92
CA ALA A 39 -5.88 12.19 11.25
C ALA A 39 -4.40 12.51 11.47
N ASN A 40 -3.84 12.18 12.63
CA ASN A 40 -2.43 12.36 12.98
C ASN A 40 -1.58 11.09 12.73
N GLY A 41 -2.13 10.05 12.08
CA GLY A 41 -1.42 8.82 11.78
C GLY A 41 -0.26 9.02 10.80
N ILE A 42 0.63 8.06 10.73
CA ILE A 42 1.78 8.06 9.82
C ILE A 42 1.57 6.97 8.77
N LEU A 43 1.64 7.33 7.50
CA LEU A 43 1.73 6.37 6.40
C LEU A 43 3.16 6.34 5.87
N ALA A 44 3.79 5.18 5.89
CA ALA A 44 4.99 4.91 5.10
C ALA A 44 4.59 4.25 3.78
N CYS A 45 5.06 4.80 2.69
CA CYS A 45 4.77 4.31 1.35
C CYS A 45 6.05 3.76 0.71
N ASP A 46 6.00 2.53 0.26
CA ASP A 46 7.05 1.93 -0.54
C ASP A 46 6.99 2.39 -2.00
N VAL A 47 7.97 1.98 -2.81
CA VAL A 47 8.09 2.37 -4.21
C VAL A 47 7.44 1.34 -5.13
N GLY A 48 6.56 1.81 -6.01
CA GLY A 48 5.83 0.98 -6.98
C GLY A 48 4.69 1.74 -7.65
N ALA A 49 3.82 1.05 -8.35
CA ALA A 49 2.64 1.64 -8.97
C ALA A 49 1.73 2.34 -7.94
N HIS A 50 1.62 1.75 -6.74
CA HIS A 50 0.85 2.30 -5.64
C HIS A 50 1.36 3.65 -5.11
N THR A 51 2.65 3.97 -5.30
CA THR A 51 3.21 5.28 -4.91
C THR A 51 2.52 6.42 -5.65
N HIS A 52 2.24 6.24 -6.94
CA HIS A 52 1.52 7.23 -7.75
C HIS A 52 0.08 7.44 -7.27
N LEU A 53 -0.60 6.36 -6.89
CA LEU A 53 -1.95 6.45 -6.32
C LEU A 53 -1.92 7.21 -4.99
N ILE A 54 -0.99 6.87 -4.10
CA ILE A 54 -0.84 7.53 -2.80
C ILE A 54 -0.52 9.00 -2.99
N ALA A 55 0.43 9.34 -3.85
CA ALA A 55 0.79 10.73 -4.13
C ALA A 55 -0.38 11.56 -4.65
N SER A 56 -1.31 10.94 -5.40
CA SER A 56 -2.46 11.62 -6.01
C SER A 56 -3.70 11.66 -5.12
N GLN A 57 -3.87 10.70 -4.22
CA GLN A 57 -5.15 10.45 -3.54
C GLN A 57 -5.06 10.56 -2.02
N TRP A 58 -3.87 10.42 -1.43
CA TRP A 58 -3.74 10.37 0.02
C TRP A 58 -3.94 11.73 0.66
N ASP A 59 -4.95 11.84 1.51
CA ASP A 59 -5.19 13.01 2.33
C ASP A 59 -4.37 12.90 3.63
N VAL A 60 -3.25 13.62 3.69
CA VAL A 60 -2.33 13.56 4.84
C VAL A 60 -2.97 14.11 6.12
N ARG A 61 -3.86 15.10 6.03
CA ARG A 61 -4.49 15.80 7.18
C ARG A 61 -3.42 16.35 8.14
N ASN A 62 -3.51 16.00 9.44
CA ASN A 62 -2.53 16.34 10.47
C ASN A 62 -1.47 15.23 10.69
N GLY A 63 -1.40 14.30 9.76
CA GLY A 63 -0.49 13.15 9.80
C GLY A 63 0.83 13.40 9.11
N SER A 64 1.47 12.30 8.73
CA SER A 64 2.72 12.32 7.97
C SER A 64 2.66 11.26 6.87
N LEU A 65 3.28 11.58 5.73
CA LEU A 65 3.52 10.64 4.64
C LEU A 65 5.04 10.51 4.44
N LEU A 66 5.55 9.30 4.60
CA LEU A 66 6.96 8.97 4.37
C LEU A 66 7.09 8.27 3.02
N VAL A 67 7.83 8.86 2.11
CA VAL A 67 8.06 8.32 0.75
C VAL A 67 9.55 8.46 0.42
N SER A 68 10.16 7.38 -0.08
CA SER A 68 11.53 7.42 -0.57
C SER A 68 11.56 7.99 -2.00
N ASN A 69 11.72 9.32 -2.11
CA ASN A 69 11.66 10.01 -3.40
C ASN A 69 13.04 10.33 -4.01
N GLY A 70 14.11 10.27 -3.22
CA GLY A 70 15.47 10.56 -3.69
C GLY A 70 16.02 9.44 -4.57
N TRP A 71 16.18 8.24 -4.00
CA TRP A 71 16.71 7.07 -4.69
C TRP A 71 15.62 6.11 -5.18
N SER A 72 14.40 6.24 -4.66
CA SER A 72 13.23 5.41 -5.01
C SER A 72 13.48 3.91 -4.83
N SER A 73 14.06 3.53 -3.70
CA SER A 73 14.36 2.12 -3.39
C SER A 73 13.11 1.35 -3.01
N MET A 74 12.84 0.26 -3.70
CA MET A 74 11.82 -0.71 -3.30
C MET A 74 12.20 -1.37 -1.97
N GLY A 75 11.20 -1.70 -1.14
CA GLY A 75 11.37 -2.27 0.20
C GLY A 75 11.57 -1.22 1.31
N SER A 76 11.91 0.03 0.97
CA SER A 76 12.21 1.08 1.96
C SER A 76 11.02 1.46 2.86
N GLY A 77 9.80 1.20 2.44
CA GLY A 77 8.58 1.51 3.20
C GLY A 77 8.50 0.76 4.53
N ILE A 78 8.96 -0.50 4.57
CA ILE A 78 8.92 -1.35 5.75
C ILE A 78 9.80 -0.79 6.87
N PRO A 79 11.13 -0.62 6.69
CA PRO A 79 11.99 -0.06 7.74
C PRO A 79 11.61 1.39 8.09
N ALA A 80 11.10 2.19 7.13
CA ALA A 80 10.62 3.54 7.41
C ALA A 80 9.42 3.53 8.36
N ALA A 81 8.47 2.62 8.19
CA ALA A 81 7.32 2.48 9.10
C ALA A 81 7.77 2.03 10.50
N MET A 82 8.72 1.10 10.58
CA MET A 82 9.26 0.64 11.85
C MET A 82 10.00 1.76 12.58
N ALA A 83 10.84 2.51 11.88
CA ALA A 83 11.54 3.66 12.44
C ALA A 83 10.56 4.74 12.92
N ALA A 84 9.52 5.03 12.11
CA ALA A 84 8.48 5.97 12.49
C ALA A 84 7.76 5.55 13.78
N LYS A 85 7.50 4.25 13.95
CA LYS A 85 6.87 3.73 15.18
C LYS A 85 7.78 3.82 16.39
N LEU A 86 9.08 3.62 16.22
CA LEU A 86 10.06 3.78 17.31
C LEU A 86 10.16 5.23 17.76
N VAL A 87 10.18 6.18 16.81
CA VAL A 87 10.28 7.62 17.11
C VAL A 87 8.96 8.21 17.62
N CYS A 88 7.83 7.72 17.12
CA CYS A 88 6.48 8.18 17.46
C CYS A 88 5.63 7.05 18.05
N PRO A 89 5.94 6.52 19.25
CA PRO A 89 5.34 5.30 19.78
C PRO A 89 3.83 5.40 20.03
N THR A 90 3.31 6.61 20.24
CA THR A 90 1.88 6.84 20.51
C THR A 90 1.05 7.01 19.23
N ARG A 91 1.68 7.27 18.08
CA ARG A 91 0.97 7.43 16.81
C ARG A 91 0.67 6.09 16.15
N GLU A 92 -0.47 5.99 15.48
CA GLU A 92 -0.74 4.85 14.61
C GLU A 92 0.12 4.96 13.35
N VAL A 93 0.75 3.84 12.97
CA VAL A 93 1.62 3.77 11.80
C VAL A 93 1.12 2.64 10.89
N ALA A 94 0.99 2.96 9.62
CA ALA A 94 0.74 1.99 8.56
C ALA A 94 1.85 2.06 7.51
N CYS A 95 2.12 0.92 6.87
CA CYS A 95 2.99 0.80 5.71
C CYS A 95 2.18 0.28 4.54
N VAL A 96 2.27 0.89 3.37
CA VAL A 96 1.77 0.30 2.11
C VAL A 96 2.97 -0.07 1.25
N VAL A 97 3.01 -1.33 0.85
CA VAL A 97 4.11 -1.92 0.07
C VAL A 97 3.52 -2.85 -1.00
N GLY A 98 4.09 -2.85 -2.20
CA GLY A 98 3.78 -3.86 -3.20
C GLY A 98 4.43 -5.21 -2.85
N ASP A 99 3.92 -6.30 -3.42
CA ASP A 99 4.48 -7.64 -3.22
C ASP A 99 5.97 -7.73 -3.60
N GLY A 100 6.40 -7.09 -4.68
CA GLY A 100 7.80 -7.03 -5.06
C GLY A 100 8.69 -6.33 -4.02
N GLY A 101 8.25 -5.20 -3.50
CA GLY A 101 8.95 -4.47 -2.43
C GLY A 101 8.96 -5.25 -1.12
N PHE A 102 7.86 -5.90 -0.79
CA PHE A 102 7.76 -6.78 0.38
C PHE A 102 8.78 -7.93 0.31
N LEU A 103 8.88 -8.61 -0.82
CA LEU A 103 9.83 -9.71 -1.00
C LEU A 103 11.28 -9.27 -0.80
N MET A 104 11.63 -8.02 -1.10
CA MET A 104 12.98 -7.49 -0.88
C MET A 104 13.33 -7.31 0.59
N GLN A 105 12.34 -7.10 1.46
CA GLN A 105 12.53 -6.79 2.89
C GLN A 105 11.64 -7.64 3.81
N ALA A 106 11.15 -8.78 3.34
CA ALA A 106 10.28 -9.66 4.12
C ALA A 106 10.94 -10.13 5.44
N GLY A 107 12.27 -10.25 5.46
CA GLY A 107 13.03 -10.59 6.67
C GLY A 107 12.88 -9.58 7.81
N GLU A 108 12.56 -8.31 7.51
CA GLU A 108 12.30 -7.29 8.53
C GLU A 108 11.04 -7.56 9.37
N MET A 109 10.19 -8.48 8.92
CA MET A 109 9.07 -8.93 9.75
C MET A 109 9.56 -9.63 11.02
N ALA A 110 10.71 -10.34 10.98
CA ALA A 110 11.34 -10.89 12.19
C ALA A 110 11.76 -9.79 13.16
N THR A 111 12.32 -8.70 12.65
CA THR A 111 12.69 -7.53 13.46
C THR A 111 11.44 -6.85 14.04
N ALA A 112 10.38 -6.68 13.25
CA ALA A 112 9.11 -6.11 13.72
C ALA A 112 8.49 -6.96 14.84
N ALA A 113 8.48 -8.29 14.68
CA ALA A 113 7.99 -9.22 15.69
C ALA A 113 8.81 -9.12 16.98
N ARG A 114 10.15 -9.15 16.90
CA ARG A 114 11.06 -9.05 18.04
C ARG A 114 10.90 -7.74 18.81
N LEU A 115 10.66 -6.63 18.11
CA LEU A 115 10.46 -5.31 18.71
C LEU A 115 9.03 -5.12 19.24
N GLY A 116 8.10 -6.03 18.96
CA GLY A 116 6.68 -5.81 19.22
C GLY A 116 6.12 -4.55 18.55
N SER A 117 6.71 -4.16 17.43
CA SER A 117 6.44 -2.89 16.76
C SER A 117 5.02 -2.86 16.22
N ARG A 118 4.12 -2.12 16.86
CA ARG A 118 2.71 -2.02 16.45
C ARG A 118 2.55 -1.20 15.18
N VAL A 119 2.87 -1.83 14.06
CA VAL A 119 2.73 -1.29 12.70
C VAL A 119 1.76 -2.17 11.93
N LEU A 120 0.87 -1.55 11.16
CA LEU A 120 0.05 -2.23 10.17
C LEU A 120 0.79 -2.24 8.83
N PHE A 121 1.19 -3.42 8.35
CA PHE A 121 1.77 -3.60 7.02
C PHE A 121 0.66 -4.04 6.06
N VAL A 122 0.44 -3.28 5.00
CA VAL A 122 -0.52 -3.60 3.93
C VAL A 122 0.26 -3.93 2.68
N ILE A 123 0.22 -5.20 2.28
CA ILE A 123 0.82 -5.66 1.02
C ILE A 123 -0.24 -5.57 -0.06
N LEU A 124 0.01 -4.80 -1.11
CA LEU A 124 -0.76 -4.82 -2.34
C LEU A 124 -0.18 -5.91 -3.24
N ARG A 125 -0.87 -7.03 -3.31
CA ARG A 125 -0.46 -8.18 -4.11
C ARG A 125 -1.23 -8.21 -5.42
N ASP A 126 -0.54 -7.92 -6.51
CA ASP A 126 -1.04 -8.04 -7.89
C ASP A 126 -0.17 -8.97 -8.75
N GLU A 127 0.80 -9.63 -8.12
CA GLU A 127 1.70 -10.62 -8.71
C GLU A 127 2.54 -10.07 -9.86
N SER A 128 2.84 -8.77 -9.82
CA SER A 128 3.58 -8.11 -10.89
C SER A 128 4.41 -6.92 -10.39
N LEU A 129 5.54 -6.68 -11.04
CA LEU A 129 6.21 -5.37 -10.98
C LEU A 129 5.46 -4.38 -11.88
N SER A 130 4.22 -4.06 -11.49
CA SER A 130 3.23 -3.37 -12.33
C SER A 130 3.68 -2.03 -12.88
N LEU A 131 4.51 -1.26 -12.16
CA LEU A 131 5.10 -0.02 -12.69
C LEU A 131 6.03 -0.29 -13.88
N ILE A 132 6.86 -1.32 -13.80
CA ILE A 132 7.78 -1.71 -14.87
C ILE A 132 7.00 -2.31 -16.04
N HIS A 133 6.02 -3.17 -15.74
CA HIS A 133 5.12 -3.74 -16.75
C HIS A 133 4.44 -2.63 -17.56
N ALA A 134 3.84 -1.64 -16.89
CA ALA A 134 3.19 -0.52 -17.56
C ALA A 134 4.17 0.28 -18.45
N LYS A 135 5.39 0.53 -17.98
CA LYS A 135 6.43 1.23 -18.75
C LYS A 135 6.90 0.43 -19.95
N GLN A 136 7.10 -0.89 -19.81
CA GLN A 136 7.48 -1.76 -20.93
C GLN A 136 6.38 -1.75 -22.00
N ARG A 137 5.12 -1.94 -21.59
CA ARG A 137 3.96 -1.92 -22.50
C ARG A 137 3.85 -0.60 -23.26
N ARG A 138 3.98 0.52 -22.55
CA ARG A 138 3.87 1.86 -23.14
C ARG A 138 4.95 2.15 -24.18
N ARG A 139 6.16 1.64 -23.95
CA ARG A 139 7.30 1.80 -24.87
C ARG A 139 7.34 0.75 -25.98
N GLY A 140 6.36 -0.14 -26.07
CA GLY A 140 6.34 -1.24 -27.03
C GLY A 140 7.44 -2.27 -26.80
N TYR A 141 8.01 -2.34 -25.60
CA TYR A 141 9.02 -3.34 -25.28
C TYR A 141 8.37 -4.71 -25.03
N ARG A 142 9.15 -5.76 -25.24
CA ARG A 142 8.74 -7.11 -24.82
C ARG A 142 8.56 -7.12 -23.30
N ILE A 143 7.39 -7.58 -22.84
CA ILE A 143 7.12 -7.77 -21.42
C ILE A 143 7.96 -8.93 -20.93
N THR A 144 8.85 -8.67 -19.97
CA THR A 144 9.74 -9.70 -19.42
C THR A 144 10.23 -9.31 -18.01
N GLY A 145 10.43 -10.33 -17.15
CA GLY A 145 11.00 -10.16 -15.81
C GLY A 145 10.13 -9.36 -14.83
N VAL A 146 8.83 -9.25 -15.10
CA VAL A 146 7.89 -8.46 -14.28
C VAL A 146 6.86 -9.31 -13.56
N ASP A 147 6.71 -10.56 -13.93
CA ASP A 147 5.74 -11.48 -13.29
C ASP A 147 6.32 -11.98 -11.97
N LEU A 148 5.51 -11.91 -10.92
CA LEU A 148 5.78 -12.41 -9.58
C LEU A 148 4.74 -13.45 -9.18
N PRO A 149 4.62 -14.57 -9.93
CA PRO A 149 3.55 -15.53 -9.70
C PRO A 149 3.69 -16.12 -8.29
N ALA A 150 2.63 -16.00 -7.51
CA ALA A 150 2.59 -16.66 -6.23
C ALA A 150 2.38 -18.17 -6.44
N ARG A 151 3.34 -18.97 -6.01
CA ARG A 151 3.21 -20.43 -6.00
C ARG A 151 2.10 -20.92 -5.06
N CYS A 152 1.77 -20.11 -4.03
CA CYS A 152 0.67 -20.37 -3.14
C CYS A 152 -0.40 -19.28 -3.31
N PRO A 153 -1.62 -19.61 -3.76
CA PRO A 153 -2.69 -18.63 -3.96
C PRO A 153 -3.25 -18.08 -2.64
N VAL A 154 -2.97 -18.77 -1.54
CA VAL A 154 -3.37 -18.33 -0.19
C VAL A 154 -2.13 -17.83 0.55
N PRO A 155 -2.16 -16.59 1.08
CA PRO A 155 -1.09 -16.08 1.93
C PRO A 155 -0.82 -17.01 3.12
N PRO A 156 0.43 -17.08 3.60
CA PRO A 156 0.73 -17.85 4.81
C PRO A 156 0.04 -17.20 6.03
N PRO A 157 -0.23 -17.97 7.09
CA PRO A 157 -0.86 -17.43 8.30
C PRO A 157 0.00 -16.41 9.05
N HIS A 158 1.30 -16.39 8.77
CA HIS A 158 2.26 -15.42 9.34
C HIS A 158 3.51 -15.29 8.47
N TYR A 159 4.14 -14.13 8.52
CA TYR A 159 5.48 -13.87 7.99
C TYR A 159 6.46 -13.66 9.15
N PHE A 160 7.40 -14.57 9.34
CA PHE A 160 8.45 -14.49 10.38
C PHE A 160 7.90 -14.13 11.78
N GLY A 161 6.75 -14.75 12.15
CA GLY A 161 6.10 -14.50 13.44
C GLY A 161 5.08 -13.34 13.45
N VAL A 162 5.00 -12.54 12.41
CA VAL A 162 3.96 -11.49 12.25
C VAL A 162 2.71 -12.11 11.63
N PRO A 163 1.53 -12.04 12.30
CA PRO A 163 0.29 -12.56 11.74
C PRO A 163 -0.05 -11.92 10.40
N CYS A 164 -0.51 -12.75 9.44
CA CYS A 164 -0.96 -12.31 8.13
C CYS A 164 -2.44 -12.63 7.92
N VAL A 165 -3.20 -11.64 7.45
CA VAL A 165 -4.62 -11.75 7.15
C VAL A 165 -4.83 -11.48 5.66
N PRO A 166 -5.31 -12.46 4.87
CA PRO A 166 -5.66 -12.22 3.48
C PRO A 166 -6.93 -11.39 3.35
N ALA A 167 -6.98 -10.53 2.33
CA ALA A 167 -8.17 -9.79 1.94
C ALA A 167 -8.32 -9.80 0.42
N ARG A 168 -9.47 -10.29 -0.08
CA ARG A 168 -9.78 -10.41 -1.52
C ARG A 168 -10.89 -9.47 -1.97
N SER A 169 -11.45 -8.72 -1.01
CA SER A 169 -12.54 -7.77 -1.23
C SER A 169 -12.45 -6.61 -0.25
N ALA A 170 -13.16 -5.53 -0.55
CA ALA A 170 -13.32 -4.40 0.38
C ALA A 170 -13.92 -4.84 1.72
N HIS A 171 -14.85 -5.82 1.70
CA HIS A 171 -15.43 -6.40 2.92
C HIS A 171 -14.37 -7.09 3.78
N ASP A 172 -13.57 -8.00 3.18
CA ASP A 172 -12.50 -8.71 3.89
C ASP A 172 -11.48 -7.75 4.47
N PHE A 173 -11.11 -6.72 3.67
CA PHE A 173 -10.13 -5.73 4.10
C PHE A 173 -10.64 -4.90 5.29
N ARG A 174 -11.91 -4.47 5.30
CA ARG A 174 -12.54 -3.83 6.46
C ARG A 174 -12.49 -4.72 7.69
N ALA A 175 -12.84 -6.00 7.56
CA ALA A 175 -12.80 -6.95 8.66
C ALA A 175 -11.36 -7.15 9.20
N ALA A 176 -10.38 -7.22 8.29
CA ALA A 176 -8.96 -7.32 8.66
C ALA A 176 -8.47 -6.06 9.40
N LEU A 177 -8.87 -4.87 8.97
CA LEU A 177 -8.55 -3.60 9.65
C LEU A 177 -9.12 -3.54 11.08
N VAL A 178 -10.36 -4.03 11.28
CA VAL A 178 -10.96 -4.12 12.62
C VAL A 178 -10.17 -5.07 13.53
N ARG A 179 -9.72 -6.21 12.99
CA ARG A 179 -8.86 -7.16 13.71
C ARG A 179 -7.50 -6.54 14.04
N ALA A 180 -6.86 -5.89 13.08
CA ALA A 180 -5.56 -5.23 13.25
C ALA A 180 -5.58 -4.20 14.38
N ARG A 181 -6.66 -3.45 14.55
CA ARG A 181 -6.80 -2.46 15.61
C ARG A 181 -6.73 -3.08 17.02
N ARG A 182 -7.11 -4.34 17.17
CA ARG A 182 -7.09 -5.09 18.43
C ARG A 182 -5.75 -5.75 18.74
N CYS A 183 -4.87 -5.84 17.73
CA CYS A 183 -3.55 -6.46 17.90
C CYS A 183 -2.61 -5.54 18.67
N ARG A 184 -1.82 -6.12 19.55
CA ARG A 184 -0.81 -5.39 20.35
C ARG A 184 0.56 -5.30 19.66
N GLY A 185 0.81 -6.12 18.65
CA GLY A 185 2.05 -6.17 17.87
C GLY A 185 1.83 -5.83 16.39
N PRO A 186 2.83 -6.10 15.55
CA PRO A 186 2.74 -5.91 14.11
C PRO A 186 1.72 -6.87 13.49
N VAL A 187 1.08 -6.42 12.40
CA VAL A 187 0.13 -7.22 11.62
C VAL A 187 0.35 -6.96 10.14
N VAL A 188 0.30 -8.00 9.34
CA VAL A 188 0.24 -7.93 7.88
C VAL A 188 -1.20 -8.12 7.41
N ILE A 189 -1.67 -7.28 6.52
CA ILE A 189 -2.85 -7.54 5.68
C ILE A 189 -2.34 -7.67 4.25
N GLU A 190 -2.53 -8.85 3.66
CA GLU A 190 -2.21 -9.08 2.25
C GLU A 190 -3.48 -8.89 1.41
N ALA A 191 -3.58 -7.73 0.78
CA ALA A 191 -4.68 -7.35 -0.09
C ALA A 191 -4.40 -7.85 -1.51
N ILE A 192 -5.15 -8.87 -1.95
CA ILE A 192 -5.06 -9.43 -3.30
C ILE A 192 -5.90 -8.53 -4.20
N VAL A 193 -5.24 -7.70 -4.99
CA VAL A 193 -5.85 -6.65 -5.79
C VAL A 193 -5.68 -6.87 -7.28
N ASP A 194 -6.55 -6.26 -8.07
CA ASP A 194 -6.40 -6.22 -9.52
C ASP A 194 -5.56 -5.00 -9.94
N GLY A 195 -4.29 -5.25 -10.29
CA GLY A 195 -3.35 -4.23 -10.77
C GLY A 195 -3.50 -3.86 -12.25
N SER A 196 -4.42 -4.48 -12.99
CA SER A 196 -4.55 -4.32 -14.45
C SER A 196 -4.77 -2.87 -14.90
N ARG A 197 -5.33 -2.02 -14.02
CA ARG A 197 -5.64 -0.62 -14.30
C ARG A 197 -4.59 0.37 -13.82
N TYR A 198 -3.48 -0.07 -13.25
CA TYR A 198 -2.41 0.85 -12.85
C TYR A 198 -1.92 1.72 -14.01
N ALA A 199 -1.82 1.15 -15.23
CA ALA A 199 -1.37 1.89 -16.40
C ALA A 199 -2.23 3.13 -16.75
N GLU A 200 -3.51 3.12 -16.37
CA GLU A 200 -4.43 4.25 -16.59
C GLU A 200 -4.26 5.35 -15.54
N LEU A 201 -3.65 5.02 -14.39
CA LEU A 201 -3.56 5.87 -13.22
C LEU A 201 -2.14 6.39 -12.97
N LEU A 202 -1.16 5.93 -13.77
CA LEU A 202 0.22 6.39 -13.69
C LEU A 202 0.38 7.67 -14.51
N TYR A 203 0.79 8.73 -13.85
CA TYR A 203 1.20 9.97 -14.52
C TYR A 203 2.63 9.86 -15.03
N GLU A 204 2.90 10.52 -16.15
CA GLU A 204 4.25 10.72 -16.67
C GLU A 204 4.99 11.79 -15.90
#